data_633d5eccee5d708ce7aa347a0a305456
#
_entry.id   633d5eccee5d708ce7aa347a0a305456
#
_cell.length_a   1.000
_cell.length_b   1.000
_cell.length_c   1.000
_cell.angle_alpha   90.00
_cell.angle_beta   90.00
_cell.angle_gamma   90.00
#
_symmetry.space_group_name_H-M   'P 1'
#
loop_
_entity.id
_entity.type
_entity.pdbx_description
1 polymer ?
#
loop_
_entity_poly.entity_id
_entity_poly.type
_entity_poly.pdbx_seq_one_letter_code
_entity_poly.pdbx_strand_id
1 'polypeptide(L)'
;MEGNSSIFPYELTEHSKKRLSEREIPLEWIERVLFSPQRTEPDPIDPTAVWAFAAIPEAGDRVLKVVYNFTTNPCRVITFHFERRLRGKL
;
A
#
# COMPACT_ATOMS: atom_id res chain seq x y z
N MET A 1 -6.94 -18.60 16.65
CA MET A 1 -6.79 -18.09 16.43
C MET A 1 -6.56 -17.56 15.90
N GLU A 2 -6.55 -17.65 15.55
CA GLU A 2 -6.38 -17.10 15.06
C GLU A 2 -5.87 -16.50 14.55
N GLY A 3 -5.77 -16.43 14.30
CA GLY A 3 -5.21 -15.88 13.88
C GLY A 3 -4.96 -15.22 13.13
N ASN A 4 -5.05 -14.79 12.93
CA ASN A 4 -4.80 -14.09 12.21
C ASN A 4 -4.19 -13.31 11.99
N SER A 5 -4.25 -13.69 12.08
CA SER A 5 -3.50 -13.05 11.84
C SER A 5 -3.14 -11.84 11.29
N SER A 6 -3.88 -11.04 11.02
CA SER A 6 -3.53 -9.73 10.59
C SER A 6 -3.13 -8.88 11.75
N ILE A 7 -1.88 -8.53 11.76
CA ILE A 7 -1.31 -7.74 12.81
C ILE A 7 -1.57 -6.27 12.58
N PHE A 8 -1.84 -5.89 11.34
CA PHE A 8 -1.97 -4.50 10.96
C PHE A 8 -3.36 -4.28 10.39
N PRO A 9 -4.30 -3.83 11.23
CA PRO A 9 -5.67 -3.66 10.76
C PRO A 9 -5.77 -2.55 9.72
N TYR A 10 -6.47 -2.84 8.66
CA TYR A 10 -6.70 -1.88 7.59
C TYR A 10 -7.98 -2.25 6.86
N GLU A 11 -8.51 -1.27 6.12
CA GLU A 11 -9.67 -1.48 5.26
C GLU A 11 -9.31 -1.08 3.84
N LEU A 12 -9.99 -1.68 2.88
CA LEU A 12 -9.88 -1.29 1.49
C LEU A 12 -11.11 -0.47 1.12
N THR A 13 -10.90 0.67 0.45
CA THR A 13 -12.03 1.42 -0.10
C THR A 13 -12.61 0.64 -1.27
N GLU A 14 -13.81 1.00 -1.70
CA GLU A 14 -14.42 0.36 -2.86
C GLU A 14 -13.53 0.50 -4.09
N HIS A 15 -12.90 1.65 -4.25
CA HIS A 15 -11.97 1.88 -5.34
C HIS A 15 -10.78 0.91 -5.26
N SER A 16 -10.18 0.74 -4.08
CA SER A 16 -9.03 -0.14 -3.94
C SER A 16 -9.42 -1.61 -4.09
N LYS A 17 -10.62 -1.99 -3.63
CA LYS A 17 -11.10 -3.36 -3.86
C LYS A 17 -11.22 -3.66 -5.34
N LYS A 18 -11.75 -2.70 -6.11
CA LYS A 18 -11.89 -2.87 -7.53
C LYS A 18 -10.54 -2.99 -8.20
N ARG A 19 -9.59 -2.13 -7.80
CA ARG A 19 -8.25 -2.19 -8.38
C ARG A 19 -7.56 -3.51 -8.06
N LEU A 20 -7.80 -4.03 -6.86
CA LEU A 20 -7.21 -5.30 -6.45
C LEU A 20 -7.64 -6.42 -7.39
N SER A 21 -8.93 -6.44 -7.77
CA SER A 21 -9.44 -7.48 -8.66
C SER A 21 -8.97 -7.28 -10.11
N GLU A 22 -8.61 -6.06 -10.50
CA GLU A 22 -8.21 -5.75 -11.87
C GLU A 22 -6.72 -5.87 -12.13
N ARG A 23 -5.90 -5.69 -11.09
CA ARG A 23 -4.47 -5.47 -11.28
C ARG A 23 -3.58 -6.64 -10.97
N GLU A 24 -4.12 -7.73 -10.49
CA GLU A 24 -3.32 -8.90 -10.16
C GLU A 24 -2.14 -8.58 -9.22
N ILE A 25 -2.35 -7.64 -8.30
CA ILE A 25 -1.36 -7.34 -7.29
C ILE A 25 -1.77 -8.09 -6.03
N PRO A 26 -0.96 -9.05 -5.57
CA PRO A 26 -1.33 -9.82 -4.38
C PRO A 26 -1.51 -8.91 -3.18
N LEU A 27 -2.53 -9.19 -2.39
CA LEU A 27 -2.80 -8.42 -1.19
C LEU A 27 -1.60 -8.41 -0.25
N GLU A 28 -0.86 -9.51 -0.21
CA GLU A 28 0.31 -9.59 0.68
C GLU A 28 1.38 -8.56 0.32
N TRP A 29 1.46 -8.14 -0.95
CA TRP A 29 2.41 -7.10 -1.33
C TRP A 29 1.98 -5.74 -0.78
N ILE A 30 0.67 -5.48 -0.80
CA ILE A 30 0.13 -4.26 -0.23
C ILE A 30 0.40 -4.22 1.27
N GLU A 31 0.18 -5.34 1.94
CA GLU A 31 0.43 -5.43 3.36
C GLU A 31 1.92 -5.24 3.67
N ARG A 32 2.78 -5.78 2.84
CA ARG A 32 4.22 -5.61 3.02
C ARG A 32 4.62 -4.14 2.97
N VAL A 33 4.04 -3.39 2.03
CA VAL A 33 4.32 -1.96 1.93
C VAL A 33 3.77 -1.21 3.14
N LEU A 34 2.58 -1.58 3.60
CA LEU A 34 1.99 -0.94 4.77
C LEU A 34 2.79 -1.23 6.04
N PHE A 35 3.27 -2.47 6.19
CA PHE A 35 4.01 -2.89 7.38
C PHE A 35 5.42 -2.37 7.42
N SER A 36 6.10 -2.43 6.30
CA SER A 36 7.53 -2.17 6.24
C SER A 36 7.85 -1.31 5.04
N PRO A 37 7.33 -0.09 5.00
CA PRO A 37 7.64 0.79 3.88
C PRO A 37 9.12 1.16 3.93
N GLN A 38 9.72 1.21 2.75
CA GLN A 38 11.09 1.69 2.64
C GLN A 38 11.13 3.21 2.62
N ARG A 39 10.01 3.83 2.30
CA ARG A 39 9.90 5.28 2.22
C ARG A 39 8.44 5.67 2.40
N THR A 40 8.21 6.79 3.07
CA THR A 40 6.87 7.36 3.19
C THR A 40 6.95 8.84 2.89
N GLU A 41 5.85 9.37 2.35
CA GLU A 41 5.73 10.80 2.06
C GLU A 41 4.30 11.22 2.34
N PRO A 42 4.09 12.45 2.84
CA PRO A 42 2.73 12.94 2.98
C PRO A 42 2.13 13.21 1.62
N ASP A 43 0.82 12.98 1.50
CA ASP A 43 0.12 13.35 0.28
C ASP A 43 0.19 14.87 0.15
N PRO A 44 0.52 15.41 -1.03
CA PRO A 44 0.70 16.86 -1.18
C PRO A 44 -0.60 17.66 -1.09
N ILE A 45 -1.74 17.00 -1.20
CA ILE A 45 -3.03 17.69 -1.20
C ILE A 45 -3.87 17.30 0.01
N ASP A 46 -3.92 16.00 0.32
CA ASP A 46 -4.77 15.49 1.39
C ASP A 46 -3.94 15.29 2.66
N PRO A 47 -4.11 16.15 3.68
CA PRO A 47 -3.29 16.03 4.89
C PRO A 47 -3.58 14.78 5.72
N THR A 48 -4.63 14.02 5.38
CA THR A 48 -4.95 12.79 6.10
C THR A 48 -4.39 11.56 5.43
N ALA A 49 -3.67 11.72 4.32
CA ALA A 49 -3.18 10.59 3.54
C ALA A 49 -1.66 10.55 3.51
N VAL A 50 -1.14 9.33 3.39
CA VAL A 50 0.29 9.06 3.31
C VAL A 50 0.53 8.16 2.10
N TRP A 51 1.63 8.39 1.42
CA TRP A 51 2.15 7.52 0.37
C TRP A 51 3.22 6.63 0.98
N ALA A 52 3.07 5.33 0.86
CA ALA A 52 4.08 4.38 1.33
C ALA A 52 4.64 3.64 0.11
N PHE A 53 5.96 3.42 0.11
CA PHE A 53 6.64 2.80 -1.02
C PHE A 53 7.53 1.67 -0.55
N ALA A 54 7.58 0.59 -1.32
CA ALA A 54 8.59 -0.45 -1.12
C ALA A 54 8.82 -1.17 -2.44
N ALA A 55 10.06 -1.61 -2.65
CA ALA A 55 10.38 -2.42 -3.80
C ALA A 55 9.86 -3.83 -3.58
N ILE A 56 9.34 -4.44 -4.64
CA ILE A 56 8.81 -5.80 -4.59
C ILE A 56 9.73 -6.69 -5.43
N PRO A 57 10.62 -7.46 -4.79
CA PRO A 57 11.54 -8.30 -5.54
C PRO A 57 10.86 -9.28 -6.47
N GLU A 58 9.72 -9.83 -6.05
CA GLU A 58 8.96 -10.78 -6.86
C GLU A 58 8.43 -10.14 -8.15
N ALA A 59 8.38 -8.81 -8.18
CA ALA A 59 7.91 -8.08 -9.36
C ALA A 59 9.06 -7.39 -10.08
N GLY A 60 10.28 -7.95 -9.97
CA GLY A 60 11.44 -7.37 -10.63
C GLY A 60 11.90 -6.09 -10.00
N ASP A 61 11.71 -5.96 -8.69
CA ASP A 61 12.09 -4.77 -7.92
C ASP A 61 11.34 -3.52 -8.30
N ARG A 62 10.19 -3.68 -8.93
CA ARG A 62 9.31 -2.53 -9.14
C ARG A 62 8.84 -2.00 -7.80
N VAL A 63 8.67 -0.70 -7.72
CA VAL A 63 8.27 -0.04 -6.49
C VAL A 63 6.75 0.03 -6.43
N LEU A 64 6.18 -0.54 -5.39
CA LEU A 64 4.73 -0.48 -5.16
C LEU A 64 4.44 0.71 -4.24
N LYS A 65 3.55 1.57 -4.69
CA LYS A 65 3.08 2.72 -3.93
C LYS A 65 1.69 2.39 -3.39
N VAL A 66 1.50 2.60 -2.10
CA VAL A 66 0.20 2.42 -1.46
C VAL A 66 -0.16 3.74 -0.80
N VAL A 67 -1.34 4.25 -1.13
CA VAL A 67 -1.85 5.49 -0.53
C VAL A 67 -2.91 5.12 0.49
N TYR A 68 -2.74 5.58 1.72
CA TYR A 68 -3.71 5.24 2.75
C TYR A 68 -4.02 6.44 3.66
N ASN A 69 -5.22 6.42 4.24
CA ASN A 69 -5.66 7.42 5.20
C ASN A 69 -5.33 6.90 6.59
N PHE A 70 -4.48 7.63 7.32
CA PHE A 70 -4.02 7.18 8.63
C PHE A 70 -4.89 7.69 9.77
N THR A 71 -5.86 8.56 9.49
CA THR A 71 -6.69 9.14 10.54
C THR A 71 -7.88 8.28 10.92
N THR A 72 -8.16 7.23 10.16
CA THR A 72 -9.22 6.29 10.50
C THR A 72 -8.64 5.10 11.24
N ASN A 73 -9.48 4.41 12.00
CA ASN A 73 -9.08 3.23 12.73
C ASN A 73 -10.11 2.14 12.48
N PRO A 74 -9.77 1.10 11.69
CA PRO A 74 -8.46 0.87 11.09
C PRO A 74 -8.15 1.86 9.96
N CYS A 75 -6.89 1.95 9.58
CA CYS A 75 -6.51 2.83 8.49
C CYS A 75 -7.15 2.33 7.19
N ARG A 76 -7.26 3.20 6.21
CA ARG A 76 -8.01 2.87 4.99
C ARG A 76 -7.11 3.03 3.77
N VAL A 77 -6.94 1.93 3.03
CA VAL A 77 -6.17 1.95 1.79
C VAL A 77 -7.04 2.57 0.70
N ILE A 78 -6.55 3.65 0.11
CA ILE A 78 -7.30 4.41 -0.88
C ILE A 78 -7.02 3.92 -2.28
N THR A 79 -5.73 3.73 -2.61
CA THR A 79 -5.34 3.24 -3.92
C THR A 79 -3.91 2.70 -3.84
N PHE A 80 -3.49 2.01 -4.91
CA PHE A 80 -2.13 1.49 -5.01
C PHE A 80 -1.81 1.25 -6.47
N HIS A 81 -0.52 1.36 -6.80
CA HIS A 81 -0.02 1.07 -8.14
C HIS A 81 1.49 1.03 -8.11
N PHE A 82 2.09 0.47 -9.16
CA PHE A 82 3.55 0.50 -9.28
C PHE A 82 3.99 1.87 -9.75
N GLU A 83 5.03 2.39 -9.11
CA GLU A 83 5.58 3.70 -9.44
C GLU A 83 6.88 3.48 -10.22
N ARG A 84 6.78 3.55 -11.54
CA ARG A 84 7.87 3.16 -12.43
C ARG A 84 9.11 4.02 -12.26
N ARG A 85 8.91 5.29 -11.97
CA ARG A 85 10.03 6.24 -11.87
C ARG A 85 10.93 5.99 -10.67
N LEU A 86 10.45 5.22 -9.70
CA LEU A 86 11.22 4.98 -8.48
C LEU A 86 11.95 3.64 -8.48
N ARG A 87 11.84 2.87 -9.55
CA ARG A 87 12.51 1.58 -9.61
C ARG A 87 14.02 1.76 -9.44
N GLY A 88 14.57 1.07 -8.45
CA GLY A 88 15.98 1.17 -8.14
C GLY A 88 16.40 2.44 -7.42
N LYS A 89 15.44 3.24 -6.95
CA LYS A 89 15.75 4.54 -6.33
C LYS A 89 15.34 4.67 -4.88
N LEU A 90 14.89 3.61 -4.26
CA LEU A 90 14.54 3.67 -2.84
C LEU A 90 15.75 3.47 -1.94
#